data_16d1e1c45dfdcfa9cf89317b519cde03
#
_entry.id   16d1e1c45dfdcfa9cf89317b519cde03
#
_cell.length_a   1.000
_cell.length_b   1.000
_cell.length_c   1.000
_cell.angle_alpha   90.00
_cell.angle_beta   90.00
_cell.angle_gamma   90.00
#
_symmetry.space_group_name_H-M   'P 1'
#
loop_
_entity.id
_entity.type
_entity.pdbx_description
1 polymer ?
#
loop_
_entity_poly.entity_id
_entity_poly.type
_entity_poly.pdbx_seq_one_letter_code
_entity_poly.pdbx_strand_id
1 'polypeptide(L)'
;MPVRHPAVSYDEFPSLRVERAEHGVLHVILDSPGLNSVGPQMHRDLADIWPAIGRDPDVRAVLVRGEGKAFSSGGSFDLIDETVGEFDDRMRIMREARDLVLNMVNLDKPVISAIHGAAVGAGLVVALLADVSVAGRTAKIIDGHTKLGVAAGDHAAICWPLLVGMAKAKYYLLTCAPLSGEEAERIGLVSLCVDDSEVLDTAARIANELAQGAQSAIRFTKHSLNHWYRMAAP
;
A
#
# COMPACT_ATOMS: atom_id res chain seq x y z
N MET A 1 -26.46 19.11 -18.86
CA MET A 1 -25.76 19.42 -17.61
C MET A 1 -25.17 18.13 -17.10
N PRO A 2 -23.90 18.06 -16.72
CA PRO A 2 -23.36 16.86 -16.09
C PRO A 2 -24.10 16.60 -14.78
N VAL A 3 -24.58 15.39 -14.59
CA VAL A 3 -25.17 14.94 -13.33
C VAL A 3 -24.05 15.02 -12.30
N ARG A 4 -24.12 15.94 -11.33
CA ARG A 4 -23.22 15.95 -10.18
C ARG A 4 -23.62 14.79 -9.30
N HIS A 5 -22.80 13.75 -9.28
CA HIS A 5 -22.91 12.73 -8.27
C HIS A 5 -22.53 13.35 -6.90
N PRO A 6 -23.20 12.96 -5.80
CA PRO A 6 -22.77 13.40 -4.48
C PRO A 6 -21.31 12.99 -4.27
N ALA A 7 -20.54 13.87 -3.64
CA ALA A 7 -19.15 13.56 -3.31
C ALA A 7 -19.09 12.29 -2.44
N VAL A 8 -18.21 11.37 -2.74
CA VAL A 8 -18.01 10.16 -1.92
C VAL A 8 -17.41 10.61 -0.58
N SER A 9 -18.06 10.23 0.53
CA SER A 9 -17.52 10.40 1.87
C SER A 9 -16.59 9.22 2.17
N TYR A 10 -15.55 9.50 2.97
CA TYR A 10 -14.63 8.50 3.50
C TYR A 10 -14.75 8.36 5.02
N ASP A 11 -15.82 8.89 5.62
CA ASP A 11 -16.08 8.86 7.08
C ASP A 11 -16.31 7.43 7.60
N GLU A 12 -16.64 6.50 6.70
CA GLU A 12 -16.77 5.07 6.99
C GLU A 12 -15.41 4.36 7.25
N PHE A 13 -14.27 5.04 7.01
CA PHE A 13 -12.92 4.54 7.25
C PHE A 13 -12.22 5.34 8.37
N PRO A 14 -12.70 5.27 9.62
CA PRO A 14 -12.31 6.19 10.69
C PRO A 14 -10.86 6.06 11.14
N SER A 15 -10.17 4.98 10.82
CA SER A 15 -8.75 4.78 11.17
C SER A 15 -7.78 5.34 10.14
N LEU A 16 -8.29 5.82 9.00
CA LEU A 16 -7.50 6.44 7.95
C LEU A 16 -7.83 7.93 7.87
N ARG A 17 -6.79 8.76 7.74
CA ARG A 17 -7.01 10.17 7.42
C ARG A 17 -7.00 10.32 5.90
N VAL A 18 -8.12 10.81 5.35
CA VAL A 18 -8.30 10.96 3.91
C VAL A 18 -8.44 12.44 3.57
N GLU A 19 -7.57 12.96 2.72
CA GLU A 19 -7.52 14.37 2.35
C GLU A 19 -7.59 14.53 0.83
N ARG A 20 -8.45 15.43 0.35
CA ARG A 20 -8.50 15.79 -1.06
C ARG A 20 -7.48 16.90 -1.35
N ALA A 21 -6.65 16.68 -2.34
CA ALA A 21 -5.69 17.65 -2.83
C ALA A 21 -6.10 18.16 -4.23
N GLU A 22 -5.31 19.07 -4.77
CA GLU A 22 -5.53 19.64 -6.10
C GLU A 22 -5.50 18.56 -7.21
N HIS A 23 -6.06 18.89 -8.36
CA HIS A 23 -6.07 18.06 -9.57
C HIS A 23 -6.72 16.68 -9.43
N GLY A 24 -7.46 16.42 -8.34
CA GLY A 24 -8.09 15.13 -8.09
C GLY A 24 -7.14 14.10 -7.48
N VAL A 25 -6.09 14.52 -6.82
CA VAL A 25 -5.26 13.64 -5.99
C VAL A 25 -5.97 13.43 -4.65
N LEU A 26 -6.04 12.18 -4.21
CA LEU A 26 -6.54 11.79 -2.90
C LEU A 26 -5.37 11.28 -2.06
N HIS A 27 -5.15 11.87 -0.91
CA HIS A 27 -4.18 11.37 0.07
C HIS A 27 -4.88 10.37 0.99
N VAL A 28 -4.33 9.17 1.09
CA VAL A 28 -4.67 8.16 2.11
C VAL A 28 -3.50 8.11 3.09
N ILE A 29 -3.76 8.52 4.32
CA ILE A 29 -2.72 8.76 5.31
C ILE A 29 -2.90 7.78 6.46
N LEU A 30 -1.87 6.98 6.70
CA LEU A 30 -1.78 6.15 7.90
C LEU A 30 -1.36 7.07 9.05
N ASP A 31 -2.27 7.27 10.01
CA ASP A 31 -2.07 8.18 11.15
C ASP A 31 -2.58 7.50 12.42
N SER A 32 -1.73 6.71 13.02
CA SER A 32 -2.06 5.98 14.26
C SER A 32 -0.88 5.93 15.22
N PRO A 33 -1.12 5.73 16.53
CA PRO A 33 -0.04 5.55 17.50
C PRO A 33 0.95 4.44 17.13
N GLY A 34 2.16 4.50 17.65
CA GLY A 34 3.17 3.48 17.43
C GLY A 34 3.78 3.52 16.02
N LEU A 35 4.00 4.70 15.46
CA LEU A 35 4.56 4.90 14.12
C LEU A 35 3.66 4.31 13.02
N ASN A 36 2.39 4.64 13.07
CA ASN A 36 1.37 4.20 12.13
C ASN A 36 1.20 2.67 12.13
N SER A 37 1.14 2.07 13.33
CA SER A 37 0.88 0.64 13.43
C SER A 37 -0.54 0.31 12.98
N VAL A 38 -0.67 -0.79 12.25
CA VAL A 38 -1.94 -1.26 11.69
C VAL A 38 -2.66 -2.10 12.73
N GLY A 39 -3.65 -1.49 13.39
CA GLY A 39 -4.58 -2.21 14.28
C GLY A 39 -5.72 -2.89 13.51
N PRO A 40 -6.58 -3.67 14.20
CA PRO A 40 -7.68 -4.39 13.57
C PRO A 40 -8.62 -3.51 12.74
N GLN A 41 -8.93 -2.30 13.22
CA GLN A 41 -9.79 -1.37 12.47
C GLN A 41 -9.08 -0.84 11.21
N MET A 42 -7.81 -0.45 11.32
CA MET A 42 -7.06 0.04 10.16
C MET A 42 -6.85 -1.06 9.12
N HIS A 43 -6.70 -2.31 9.54
CA HIS A 43 -6.59 -3.44 8.64
C HIS A 43 -7.87 -3.62 7.81
N ARG A 44 -9.06 -3.50 8.44
CA ARG A 44 -10.36 -3.49 7.74
C ARG A 44 -10.49 -2.30 6.80
N ASP A 45 -10.22 -1.09 7.30
CA ASP A 45 -10.35 0.13 6.51
C ASP A 45 -9.44 0.10 5.28
N LEU A 46 -8.21 -0.40 5.43
CA LEU A 46 -7.27 -0.59 4.31
C LEU A 46 -7.75 -1.66 3.31
N ALA A 47 -8.48 -2.67 3.75
CA ALA A 47 -9.07 -3.64 2.83
C ALA A 47 -10.21 -3.03 2.00
N ASP A 48 -11.02 -2.16 2.59
CA ASP A 48 -12.32 -1.74 2.04
C ASP A 48 -12.30 -0.36 1.36
N ILE A 49 -11.32 0.50 1.61
CA ILE A 49 -11.29 1.87 1.05
C ILE A 49 -11.15 1.90 -0.49
N TRP A 50 -10.45 0.95 -1.09
CA TRP A 50 -10.12 0.99 -2.53
C TRP A 50 -11.33 0.94 -3.45
N PRO A 51 -12.36 0.10 -3.20
CA PRO A 51 -13.59 0.15 -3.97
C PRO A 51 -14.34 1.48 -3.85
N ALA A 52 -14.31 2.14 -2.69
CA ALA A 52 -14.89 3.47 -2.51
C ALA A 52 -14.13 4.51 -3.35
N ILE A 53 -12.80 4.49 -3.32
CA ILE A 53 -11.95 5.32 -4.17
C ILE A 53 -12.23 5.05 -5.66
N GLY A 54 -12.39 3.80 -6.06
CA GLY A 54 -12.70 3.42 -7.44
C GLY A 54 -13.99 4.08 -7.94
N ARG A 55 -15.02 4.16 -7.11
CA ARG A 55 -16.32 4.79 -7.43
C ARG A 55 -16.33 6.30 -7.39
N ASP A 56 -15.31 6.94 -6.81
CA ASP A 56 -15.25 8.41 -6.68
C ASP A 56 -14.84 9.08 -8.00
N PRO A 57 -15.73 9.78 -8.71
CA PRO A 57 -15.41 10.39 -10.00
C PRO A 57 -14.42 11.55 -9.89
N ASP A 58 -14.28 12.15 -8.71
CA ASP A 58 -13.41 13.30 -8.48
C ASP A 58 -11.96 12.88 -8.20
N VAL A 59 -11.70 11.59 -7.92
CA VAL A 59 -10.36 11.06 -7.70
C VAL A 59 -9.75 10.59 -9.02
N ARG A 60 -8.56 11.08 -9.32
CA ARG A 60 -7.77 10.79 -10.53
C ARG A 60 -6.47 10.04 -10.24
N ALA A 61 -5.88 10.25 -9.07
CA ALA A 61 -4.72 9.53 -8.55
C ALA A 61 -4.78 9.46 -7.02
N VAL A 62 -4.08 8.51 -6.42
CA VAL A 62 -4.02 8.32 -4.97
C VAL A 62 -2.57 8.43 -4.52
N LEU A 63 -2.33 9.16 -3.43
CA LEU A 63 -1.05 9.20 -2.73
C LEU A 63 -1.21 8.56 -1.35
N VAL A 64 -0.50 7.45 -1.11
CA VAL A 64 -0.47 6.78 0.20
C VAL A 64 0.80 7.16 0.94
N ARG A 65 0.67 7.58 2.19
CA ARG A 65 1.80 7.95 3.06
C ARG A 65 1.52 7.67 4.52
N GLY A 66 2.55 7.59 5.32
CA GLY A 66 2.43 7.64 6.77
C GLY A 66 2.49 9.08 7.27
N GLU A 67 1.93 9.34 8.45
CA GLU A 67 2.13 10.60 9.16
C GLU A 67 3.38 10.54 10.04
N GLY A 68 4.07 11.66 10.21
CA GLY A 68 5.20 11.80 11.11
C GLY A 68 6.48 11.09 10.64
N LYS A 69 7.04 10.17 11.45
CA LYS A 69 8.42 9.66 11.28
C LYS A 69 8.55 8.37 10.49
N ALA A 70 7.46 7.71 10.16
CA ALA A 70 7.47 6.42 9.50
C ALA A 70 6.27 6.25 8.56
N PHE A 71 6.42 5.41 7.57
CA PHE A 71 5.29 4.96 6.77
C PHE A 71 4.35 4.09 7.62
N SER A 72 4.86 3.00 8.20
CA SER A 72 4.15 2.15 9.15
C SER A 72 5.12 1.19 9.84
N SER A 73 4.89 0.94 11.12
CA SER A 73 5.64 -0.07 11.89
C SER A 73 5.10 -1.51 11.75
N GLY A 74 4.07 -1.71 10.93
CA GLY A 74 3.45 -3.02 10.73
C GLY A 74 2.23 -3.27 11.61
N GLY A 75 1.80 -4.52 11.72
CA GLY A 75 0.66 -4.91 12.54
C GLY A 75 0.86 -4.59 14.01
N SER A 76 -0.17 -4.08 14.68
CA SER A 76 -0.19 -3.92 16.13
C SER A 76 -0.21 -5.27 16.84
N PHE A 77 0.14 -5.30 18.12
CA PHE A 77 0.03 -6.53 18.91
C PHE A 77 -1.40 -7.08 18.94
N ASP A 78 -2.41 -6.19 19.01
CA ASP A 78 -3.82 -6.62 18.98
C ASP A 78 -4.16 -7.33 17.67
N LEU A 79 -3.70 -6.84 16.52
CA LEU A 79 -3.89 -7.50 15.24
C LEU A 79 -3.17 -8.85 15.18
N ILE A 80 -1.96 -8.93 15.74
CA ILE A 80 -1.18 -10.18 15.79
C ILE A 80 -1.87 -11.19 16.69
N ASP A 81 -2.39 -10.79 17.86
CA ASP A 81 -3.11 -11.65 18.77
C ASP A 81 -4.39 -12.22 18.12
N GLU A 82 -5.14 -11.41 17.39
CA GLU A 82 -6.29 -11.87 16.59
C GLU A 82 -5.87 -12.86 15.48
N THR A 83 -4.68 -12.72 14.90
CA THR A 83 -4.18 -13.63 13.85
C THR A 83 -3.92 -15.04 14.38
N VAL A 84 -3.61 -15.19 15.66
CA VAL A 84 -3.39 -16.48 16.34
C VAL A 84 -4.55 -16.87 17.25
N GLY A 85 -5.56 -16.03 17.38
CA GLY A 85 -6.72 -16.15 18.25
C GLY A 85 -7.77 -17.16 17.78
N GLU A 86 -9.04 -16.84 17.99
CA GLU A 86 -10.17 -17.68 17.64
C GLU A 86 -10.28 -17.90 16.12
N PHE A 87 -10.94 -18.99 15.72
CA PHE A 87 -11.09 -19.35 14.30
C PHE A 87 -11.74 -18.26 13.47
N ASP A 88 -12.79 -17.61 13.99
CA ASP A 88 -13.55 -16.58 13.27
C ASP A 88 -12.69 -15.33 13.03
N ASP A 89 -11.85 -14.93 13.99
CA ASP A 89 -10.91 -13.81 13.84
C ASP A 89 -9.85 -14.12 12.78
N ARG A 90 -9.27 -15.30 12.82
CA ARG A 90 -8.31 -15.75 11.79
C ARG A 90 -8.93 -15.72 10.39
N MET A 91 -10.16 -16.22 10.25
CA MET A 91 -10.85 -16.23 8.96
C MET A 91 -11.23 -14.82 8.49
N ARG A 92 -11.54 -13.92 9.43
CA ARG A 92 -11.78 -12.50 9.13
C ARG A 92 -10.52 -11.84 8.61
N ILE A 93 -9.41 -11.92 9.34
CA ILE A 93 -8.13 -11.31 8.96
C ILE A 93 -7.64 -11.86 7.62
N MET A 94 -7.78 -13.16 7.38
CA MET A 94 -7.40 -13.76 6.10
C MET A 94 -8.24 -13.20 4.94
N ARG A 95 -9.55 -12.98 5.15
CA ARG A 95 -10.41 -12.34 4.14
C ARG A 95 -10.00 -10.88 3.89
N GLU A 96 -9.78 -10.12 4.97
CA GLU A 96 -9.34 -8.72 4.90
C GLU A 96 -7.99 -8.62 4.15
N ALA A 97 -7.01 -9.46 4.46
CA ALA A 97 -5.71 -9.47 3.78
C ALA A 97 -5.84 -9.78 2.28
N ARG A 98 -6.68 -10.78 1.93
CA ARG A 98 -7.00 -11.09 0.52
C ARG A 98 -7.68 -9.91 -0.17
N ASP A 99 -8.68 -9.32 0.48
CA ASP A 99 -9.50 -8.25 -0.09
C ASP A 99 -8.67 -6.97 -0.26
N LEU A 100 -7.76 -6.66 0.66
CA LEU A 100 -6.78 -5.58 0.51
C LEU A 100 -5.97 -5.74 -0.79
N VAL A 101 -5.39 -6.91 -0.99
CA VAL A 101 -4.58 -7.19 -2.18
C VAL A 101 -5.42 -7.09 -3.46
N LEU A 102 -6.56 -7.78 -3.51
CA LEU A 102 -7.39 -7.81 -4.70
C LEU A 102 -8.02 -6.46 -5.01
N ASN A 103 -8.45 -5.70 -4.01
CA ASN A 103 -9.04 -4.39 -4.19
C ASN A 103 -8.02 -3.37 -4.72
N MET A 104 -6.76 -3.39 -4.23
CA MET A 104 -5.70 -2.54 -4.79
C MET A 104 -5.33 -2.94 -6.23
N VAL A 105 -5.19 -4.23 -6.49
CA VAL A 105 -4.87 -4.75 -7.84
C VAL A 105 -5.98 -4.42 -8.84
N ASN A 106 -7.23 -4.39 -8.40
CA ASN A 106 -8.38 -4.10 -9.25
C ASN A 106 -8.76 -2.61 -9.33
N LEU A 107 -8.19 -1.77 -8.49
CA LEU A 107 -8.37 -0.32 -8.60
C LEU A 107 -7.79 0.17 -9.94
N ASP A 108 -8.59 0.88 -10.71
CA ASP A 108 -8.17 1.42 -12.02
C ASP A 108 -7.38 2.73 -11.91
N LYS A 109 -7.47 3.43 -10.77
CA LYS A 109 -6.76 4.70 -10.52
C LYS A 109 -5.32 4.46 -10.10
N PRO A 110 -4.34 5.24 -10.60
CA PRO A 110 -2.96 5.09 -10.19
C PRO A 110 -2.78 5.42 -8.71
N VAL A 111 -1.98 4.60 -8.04
CA VAL A 111 -1.62 4.72 -6.63
C VAL A 111 -0.11 4.95 -6.53
N ILE A 112 0.29 5.97 -5.78
CA ILE A 112 1.68 6.29 -5.49
C ILE A 112 1.91 6.10 -3.99
N SER A 113 3.00 5.50 -3.58
CA SER A 113 3.39 5.41 -2.17
C SER A 113 4.62 6.24 -1.86
N ALA A 114 4.60 6.96 -0.74
CA ALA A 114 5.71 7.77 -0.22
C ALA A 114 6.30 7.08 1.01
N ILE A 115 7.33 6.26 0.82
CA ILE A 115 7.91 5.36 1.82
C ILE A 115 9.06 6.06 2.55
N HIS A 116 8.81 6.51 3.78
CA HIS A 116 9.84 7.12 4.64
C HIS A 116 9.93 6.38 5.99
N GLY A 117 11.09 6.42 6.61
CA GLY A 117 11.33 5.74 7.89
C GLY A 117 11.07 4.24 7.81
N ALA A 118 10.32 3.70 8.77
CA ALA A 118 9.96 2.28 8.75
C ALA A 118 8.73 2.01 7.85
N ALA A 119 8.81 0.94 7.07
CA ALA A 119 7.69 0.36 6.31
C ALA A 119 7.71 -1.16 6.51
N VAL A 120 6.80 -1.67 7.35
CA VAL A 120 6.87 -3.03 7.86
C VAL A 120 5.53 -3.76 7.68
N GLY A 121 5.60 -5.05 7.36
CA GLY A 121 4.48 -6.01 7.41
C GLY A 121 3.17 -5.49 6.85
N ALA A 122 2.10 -5.45 7.64
CA ALA A 122 0.76 -5.05 7.21
C ALA A 122 0.71 -3.66 6.55
N GLY A 123 1.51 -2.68 7.03
CA GLY A 123 1.59 -1.38 6.37
C GLY A 123 2.37 -1.41 5.06
N LEU A 124 3.35 -2.30 4.92
CA LEU A 124 4.15 -2.46 3.71
C LEU A 124 3.30 -2.95 2.52
N VAL A 125 2.18 -3.65 2.78
CA VAL A 125 1.25 -4.13 1.75
C VAL A 125 0.85 -3.02 0.81
N VAL A 126 0.30 -1.93 1.35
CA VAL A 126 -0.18 -0.81 0.52
C VAL A 126 0.96 -0.03 -0.13
N ALA A 127 2.15 -0.04 0.46
CA ALA A 127 3.33 0.58 -0.11
C ALA A 127 3.82 -0.13 -1.38
N LEU A 128 3.87 -1.47 -1.37
CA LEU A 128 4.39 -2.27 -2.47
C LEU A 128 3.35 -2.63 -3.53
N LEU A 129 2.04 -2.58 -3.20
CA LEU A 129 0.96 -2.72 -4.18
C LEU A 129 0.67 -1.42 -4.93
N ALA A 130 1.28 -0.30 -4.52
CA ALA A 130 1.21 0.94 -5.28
C ALA A 130 1.85 0.79 -6.66
N ASP A 131 1.33 1.52 -7.66
CA ASP A 131 1.85 1.49 -9.04
C ASP A 131 3.23 2.14 -9.15
N VAL A 132 3.48 3.16 -8.32
CA VAL A 132 4.77 3.82 -8.20
C VAL A 132 5.10 3.97 -6.72
N SER A 133 6.23 3.40 -6.31
CA SER A 133 6.74 3.51 -4.94
C SER A 133 7.98 4.38 -4.90
N VAL A 134 7.96 5.42 -4.05
CA VAL A 134 9.09 6.32 -3.82
C VAL A 134 9.59 6.10 -2.41
N ALA A 135 10.82 5.63 -2.27
CA ALA A 135 11.43 5.35 -0.98
C ALA A 135 12.54 6.34 -0.63
N GLY A 136 12.61 6.71 0.64
CA GLY A 136 13.76 7.43 1.17
C GLY A 136 14.98 6.51 1.25
N ARG A 137 16.17 7.08 1.02
CA ARG A 137 17.43 6.32 1.00
C ARG A 137 17.63 5.47 2.25
N THR A 138 17.29 6.02 3.42
CA THR A 138 17.46 5.35 4.72
C THR A 138 16.20 4.65 5.23
N ALA A 139 15.13 4.60 4.43
CA ALA A 139 13.92 3.86 4.78
C ALA A 139 14.24 2.41 5.16
N LYS A 140 13.52 1.87 6.14
CA LYS A 140 13.68 0.48 6.59
C LYS A 140 12.48 -0.34 6.15
N ILE A 141 12.67 -1.14 5.12
CA ILE A 141 11.64 -2.00 4.53
C ILE A 141 11.84 -3.42 5.05
N ILE A 142 10.82 -3.96 5.70
CA ILE A 142 10.89 -5.28 6.35
C ILE A 142 9.56 -6.02 6.17
N ASP A 143 9.61 -7.21 5.58
CA ASP A 143 8.54 -8.17 5.77
C ASP A 143 8.85 -9.02 7.00
N GLY A 144 8.04 -8.90 8.04
CA GLY A 144 8.28 -9.49 9.37
C GLY A 144 7.52 -10.79 9.65
N HIS A 145 6.69 -11.26 8.73
CA HIS A 145 5.73 -12.35 8.98
C HIS A 145 6.37 -13.62 9.57
N THR A 146 7.43 -14.13 8.96
CA THR A 146 8.02 -15.39 9.39
C THR A 146 8.66 -15.32 10.77
N LYS A 147 9.16 -14.15 11.20
CA LYS A 147 9.64 -13.96 12.59
C LYS A 147 8.53 -13.98 13.63
N LEU A 148 7.31 -13.65 13.23
CA LEU A 148 6.11 -13.71 14.06
C LEU A 148 5.42 -15.06 14.01
N GLY A 149 5.97 -16.05 13.28
CA GLY A 149 5.36 -17.36 13.08
C GLY A 149 4.16 -17.34 12.12
N VAL A 150 3.99 -16.26 11.35
CA VAL A 150 2.92 -16.09 10.36
C VAL A 150 3.50 -16.27 8.96
N ALA A 151 2.75 -16.90 8.07
CA ALA A 151 3.17 -17.02 6.68
C ALA A 151 3.08 -15.66 5.96
N ALA A 152 4.11 -15.31 5.16
CA ALA A 152 4.08 -14.17 4.26
C ALA A 152 3.26 -14.51 3.00
N GLY A 153 1.98 -14.83 3.19
CA GLY A 153 1.09 -15.39 2.17
C GLY A 153 0.15 -14.38 1.49
N ASP A 154 0.21 -13.13 1.91
CA ASP A 154 -0.56 -12.03 1.37
C ASP A 154 0.12 -11.42 0.12
N HIS A 155 0.22 -10.07 0.08
CA HIS A 155 0.93 -9.34 -0.99
C HIS A 155 2.35 -9.86 -1.24
N ALA A 156 3.03 -10.32 -0.19
CA ALA A 156 4.44 -10.69 -0.27
C ALA A 156 4.67 -11.86 -1.24
N ALA A 157 3.82 -12.90 -1.15
CA ALA A 157 3.91 -14.04 -2.06
C ALA A 157 3.62 -13.67 -3.53
N ILE A 158 2.91 -12.57 -3.77
CA ILE A 158 2.52 -12.09 -5.11
C ILE A 158 3.52 -11.05 -5.62
N CYS A 159 3.76 -9.99 -4.84
CA CYS A 159 4.54 -8.84 -5.29
C CYS A 159 6.04 -9.15 -5.38
N TRP A 160 6.62 -9.70 -4.32
CA TRP A 160 8.07 -9.85 -4.25
C TRP A 160 8.65 -10.69 -5.39
N PRO A 161 8.11 -11.90 -5.72
CA PRO A 161 8.67 -12.68 -6.82
C PRO A 161 8.59 -11.99 -8.18
N LEU A 162 7.54 -11.20 -8.42
CA LEU A 162 7.38 -10.45 -9.67
C LEU A 162 8.32 -9.24 -9.74
N LEU A 163 8.58 -8.58 -8.61
CA LEU A 163 9.40 -7.37 -8.57
C LEU A 163 10.91 -7.71 -8.53
N VAL A 164 11.33 -8.65 -7.67
CA VAL A 164 12.75 -8.90 -7.40
C VAL A 164 13.24 -10.28 -7.82
N GLY A 165 12.36 -11.10 -8.38
CA GLY A 165 12.63 -12.49 -8.69
C GLY A 165 12.64 -13.41 -7.46
N MET A 166 12.40 -14.71 -7.68
CA MET A 166 12.19 -15.71 -6.64
C MET A 166 13.35 -15.84 -5.66
N ALA A 167 14.60 -15.69 -6.11
CA ALA A 167 15.77 -15.84 -5.25
C ALA A 167 15.84 -14.75 -4.16
N LYS A 168 15.64 -13.49 -4.54
CA LYS A 168 15.63 -12.37 -3.59
C LYS A 168 14.37 -12.39 -2.73
N ALA A 169 13.20 -12.69 -3.31
CA ALA A 169 11.97 -12.85 -2.56
C ALA A 169 12.14 -13.88 -1.43
N LYS A 170 12.61 -15.08 -1.73
CA LYS A 170 12.87 -16.11 -0.70
C LYS A 170 13.86 -15.66 0.35
N TYR A 171 14.96 -15.01 -0.04
CA TYR A 171 15.94 -14.54 0.93
C TYR A 171 15.31 -13.59 1.94
N TYR A 172 14.66 -12.53 1.48
CA TYR A 172 14.11 -11.52 2.37
C TYR A 172 12.88 -12.00 3.15
N LEU A 173 11.97 -12.72 2.51
CA LEU A 173 10.73 -13.19 3.17
C LEU A 173 11.00 -14.30 4.19
N LEU A 174 11.97 -15.19 3.95
CA LEU A 174 12.29 -16.27 4.89
C LEU A 174 13.20 -15.80 6.05
N THR A 175 14.06 -14.80 5.81
CA THR A 175 14.99 -14.30 6.83
C THR A 175 14.48 -13.07 7.56
N CYS A 176 13.48 -12.37 7.02
CA CYS A 176 13.04 -11.04 7.47
C CYS A 176 14.21 -10.05 7.57
N ALA A 177 15.19 -10.17 6.67
CA ALA A 177 16.30 -9.23 6.62
C ALA A 177 15.80 -7.84 6.21
N PRO A 178 16.22 -6.77 6.92
CA PRO A 178 15.83 -5.42 6.54
C PRO A 178 16.52 -4.99 5.25
N LEU A 179 15.81 -4.19 4.43
CA LEU A 179 16.37 -3.47 3.29
C LEU A 179 16.38 -1.96 3.59
N SER A 180 17.39 -1.27 3.08
CA SER A 180 17.31 0.19 2.89
C SER A 180 16.47 0.52 1.64
N GLY A 181 16.00 1.78 1.54
CA GLY A 181 15.37 2.24 0.30
C GLY A 181 16.29 2.13 -0.91
N GLU A 182 17.59 2.41 -0.73
CA GLU A 182 18.61 2.28 -1.78
C GLU A 182 18.76 0.84 -2.28
N GLU A 183 18.83 -0.14 -1.38
CA GLU A 183 18.88 -1.55 -1.76
C GLU A 183 17.56 -2.02 -2.39
N ALA A 184 16.42 -1.53 -1.88
CA ALA A 184 15.10 -1.86 -2.41
C ALA A 184 14.94 -1.39 -3.87
N GLU A 185 15.40 -0.19 -4.19
CA GLU A 185 15.42 0.32 -5.57
C GLU A 185 16.41 -0.49 -6.43
N ARG A 186 17.62 -0.70 -5.93
CA ARG A 186 18.66 -1.44 -6.66
C ARG A 186 18.21 -2.84 -7.11
N ILE A 187 17.40 -3.52 -6.30
CA ILE A 187 16.87 -4.86 -6.65
C ILE A 187 15.53 -4.84 -7.36
N GLY A 188 14.92 -3.66 -7.54
CA GLY A 188 13.64 -3.48 -8.22
C GLY A 188 12.41 -3.68 -7.33
N LEU A 189 12.55 -3.66 -6.00
CA LEU A 189 11.41 -3.78 -5.07
C LEU A 189 10.58 -2.50 -5.02
N VAL A 190 11.22 -1.35 -5.15
CA VAL A 190 10.56 -0.03 -5.24
C VAL A 190 10.95 0.67 -6.53
N SER A 191 10.11 1.61 -6.98
CA SER A 191 10.27 2.27 -8.28
C SER A 191 11.40 3.30 -8.27
N LEU A 192 11.52 4.07 -7.19
CA LEU A 192 12.48 5.17 -7.06
C LEU A 192 13.03 5.23 -5.64
N CYS A 193 14.30 5.62 -5.52
CA CYS A 193 14.93 6.00 -4.27
C CYS A 193 15.44 7.45 -4.37
N VAL A 194 15.07 8.27 -3.38
CA VAL A 194 15.46 9.68 -3.28
C VAL A 194 15.99 9.98 -1.88
N ASP A 195 16.53 11.18 -1.67
CA ASP A 195 16.90 11.60 -0.33
C ASP A 195 15.67 11.66 0.57
N ASP A 196 15.83 11.34 1.85
CA ASP A 196 14.69 11.16 2.78
C ASP A 196 13.79 12.40 2.87
N SER A 197 14.36 13.60 2.72
CA SER A 197 13.61 14.87 2.72
C SER A 197 12.80 15.11 1.44
N GLU A 198 13.06 14.39 0.36
CA GLU A 198 12.44 14.59 -0.96
C GLU A 198 11.34 13.59 -1.26
N VAL A 199 11.12 12.60 -0.38
CA VAL A 199 10.19 11.49 -0.61
C VAL A 199 8.78 11.98 -0.88
N LEU A 200 8.24 12.81 0.00
CA LEU A 200 6.87 13.29 -0.11
C LEU A 200 6.67 14.18 -1.33
N ASP A 201 7.59 15.12 -1.55
CA ASP A 201 7.51 16.04 -2.69
C ASP A 201 7.62 15.31 -4.03
N THR A 202 8.52 14.31 -4.12
CA THR A 202 8.66 13.48 -5.32
C THR A 202 7.40 12.67 -5.58
N ALA A 203 6.86 12.02 -4.55
CA ALA A 203 5.63 11.22 -4.68
C ALA A 203 4.42 12.10 -5.04
N ALA A 204 4.29 13.29 -4.42
CA ALA A 204 3.22 14.23 -4.72
C ALA A 204 3.32 14.78 -6.15
N ARG A 205 4.54 15.10 -6.63
CA ARG A 205 4.76 15.50 -8.02
C ARG A 205 4.30 14.42 -8.99
N ILE A 206 4.66 13.17 -8.77
CA ILE A 206 4.26 12.04 -9.62
C ILE A 206 2.74 11.84 -9.57
N ALA A 207 2.12 11.92 -8.39
CA ALA A 207 0.67 11.83 -8.24
C ALA A 207 -0.05 12.92 -9.05
N ASN A 208 0.44 14.17 -8.99
CA ASN A 208 -0.09 15.29 -9.75
C ASN A 208 0.10 15.12 -11.27
N GLU A 209 1.25 14.64 -11.72
CA GLU A 209 1.48 14.33 -13.15
C GLU A 209 0.50 13.27 -13.65
N LEU A 210 0.31 12.18 -12.91
CA LEU A 210 -0.64 11.14 -13.28
C LEU A 210 -2.08 11.62 -13.22
N ALA A 211 -2.45 12.44 -12.24
CA ALA A 211 -3.79 13.00 -12.12
C ALA A 211 -4.14 13.95 -13.29
N GLN A 212 -3.17 14.66 -13.83
CA GLN A 212 -3.34 15.58 -14.97
C GLN A 212 -3.14 14.91 -16.33
N GLY A 213 -2.61 13.68 -16.35
CA GLY A 213 -2.34 12.93 -17.55
C GLY A 213 -3.58 12.39 -18.26
N ALA A 214 -3.37 11.63 -19.33
CA ALA A 214 -4.40 10.99 -20.14
C ALA A 214 -5.05 9.85 -19.36
N GLN A 215 -6.08 10.12 -18.57
CA GLN A 215 -6.70 9.23 -17.60
C GLN A 215 -7.06 7.85 -18.18
N SER A 216 -7.69 7.81 -19.35
CA SER A 216 -8.05 6.52 -19.96
C SER A 216 -6.83 5.68 -20.30
N ALA A 217 -5.78 6.29 -20.86
CA ALA A 217 -4.55 5.58 -21.20
C ALA A 217 -3.82 5.08 -19.94
N ILE A 218 -3.71 5.90 -18.90
CA ILE A 218 -3.07 5.54 -17.63
C ILE A 218 -3.81 4.37 -16.99
N ARG A 219 -5.14 4.46 -16.85
CA ARG A 219 -5.97 3.43 -16.22
C ARG A 219 -5.96 2.11 -16.97
N PHE A 220 -6.07 2.14 -18.30
CA PHE A 220 -5.99 0.92 -19.10
C PHE A 220 -4.59 0.31 -19.11
N THR A 221 -3.53 1.11 -19.07
CA THR A 221 -2.16 0.61 -18.93
C THR A 221 -1.97 -0.08 -17.59
N LYS A 222 -2.39 0.55 -16.48
CA LYS A 222 -2.40 -0.08 -15.15
C LYS A 222 -3.18 -1.39 -15.17
N HIS A 223 -4.41 -1.37 -15.69
CA HIS A 223 -5.25 -2.57 -15.78
C HIS A 223 -4.54 -3.72 -16.50
N SER A 224 -3.85 -3.42 -17.62
CA SER A 224 -3.13 -4.41 -18.41
C SER A 224 -1.91 -4.97 -17.66
N LEU A 225 -1.13 -4.09 -16.99
CA LEU A 225 0.04 -4.51 -16.21
C LEU A 225 -0.37 -5.33 -14.98
N ASN A 226 -1.45 -4.94 -14.30
CA ASN A 226 -1.97 -5.67 -13.14
C ASN A 226 -2.54 -7.06 -13.47
N HIS A 227 -2.62 -7.41 -14.77
CA HIS A 227 -2.95 -8.78 -15.15
C HIS A 227 -1.95 -9.80 -14.60
N TRP A 228 -0.68 -9.44 -14.51
CA TRP A 228 0.35 -10.28 -13.91
C TRP A 228 0.09 -10.57 -12.43
N TYR A 229 -0.34 -9.55 -11.68
CA TYR A 229 -0.74 -9.73 -10.27
C TYR A 229 -1.99 -10.62 -10.16
N ARG A 230 -3.00 -10.43 -11.03
CA ARG A 230 -4.21 -11.28 -11.04
C ARG A 230 -3.91 -12.74 -11.36
N MET A 231 -2.92 -13.00 -12.21
CA MET A 231 -2.49 -14.38 -12.52
C MET A 231 -1.73 -15.02 -11.35
N ALA A 232 -1.04 -14.22 -10.52
CA ALA A 232 -0.29 -14.70 -9.37
C ALA A 232 -1.15 -14.80 -8.10
N ALA A 233 -2.24 -14.03 -8.02
CA ALA A 233 -3.17 -14.06 -6.90
C ALA A 233 -4.05 -15.31 -6.98
N PRO A 234 -4.22 -16.06 -5.86
CA PRO A 234 -5.08 -17.24 -5.82
C PRO A 234 -6.57 -16.89 -5.93
#